data_c3e3fa2c1dca4b0fed25ad9bea5d8184
#
_entry.id   c3e3fa2c1dca4b0fed25ad9bea5d8184
#
_cell.length_a   1.000
_cell.length_b   1.000
_cell.length_c   1.000
_cell.angle_alpha   90.00
_cell.angle_beta   90.00
_cell.angle_gamma   90.00
#
_symmetry.space_group_name_H-M   'P 1'
#
loop_
_entity.id
_entity.type
_entity.pdbx_description
1 polymer ?
#
loop_
_entity_poly.entity_id
_entity_poly.type
_entity_poly.pdbx_seq_one_letter_code
_entity_poly.pdbx_strand_id
1 'polypeptide(L)'
;MRKEEFSTLPKLVQQYLVYIEAIKGHSEKSVLEYASDLRTFFRYIVKLKGLYSFDTEDEKIDLSPIDLNFIQSVNLEDAYQFMIYCKNVRQNNETTRARRVICIRRFYAYLTDNLGLLEKNPMKNLDIPKTKKSLPNYLSLEEAEKLLSVIDGKYKERDYAMITLFLNCGMRLSELVSIDYNDIKADGTLVITGKGNKERVVYFDARTKIHLQNYL
;
A
#
# COMPACT_ATOMS: atom_id res chain seq x y z
N MET A 1 6.81 -18.86 -0.67
CA MET A 1 7.02 -17.50 -1.22
C MET A 1 7.24 -16.45 -0.14
N ARG A 2 6.32 -16.24 0.83
CA ARG A 2 6.50 -15.21 1.89
C ARG A 2 7.73 -15.39 2.81
N LYS A 3 8.05 -16.61 3.23
CA LYS A 3 9.21 -16.85 4.12
C LYS A 3 10.54 -16.51 3.46
N GLU A 4 10.68 -16.76 2.17
CA GLU A 4 11.89 -16.46 1.40
C GLU A 4 12.04 -14.95 1.16
N GLU A 5 10.94 -14.23 0.90
CA GLU A 5 10.96 -12.79 0.64
C GLU A 5 11.35 -11.97 1.88
N PHE A 6 11.02 -12.45 3.08
CA PHE A 6 11.38 -11.78 4.34
C PHE A 6 12.68 -12.29 4.95
N SER A 7 13.24 -13.41 4.50
CA SER A 7 14.45 -14.02 5.06
C SER A 7 15.68 -13.10 5.02
N THR A 8 15.73 -12.20 4.04
CA THR A 8 16.80 -11.20 3.90
C THR A 8 16.62 -9.95 4.77
N LEU A 9 15.54 -9.86 5.53
CA LEU A 9 15.28 -8.75 6.45
C LEU A 9 15.81 -9.07 7.86
N PRO A 10 16.14 -8.03 8.67
CA PRO A 10 16.50 -8.22 10.06
C PRO A 10 15.41 -9.00 10.84
N LYS A 11 15.79 -9.87 11.77
CA LYS A 11 14.83 -10.68 12.56
C LYS A 11 13.76 -9.83 13.25
N LEU A 12 14.13 -8.68 13.80
CA LEU A 12 13.18 -7.77 14.46
C LEU A 12 12.19 -7.15 13.47
N VAL A 13 12.60 -6.90 12.23
CA VAL A 13 11.69 -6.47 11.17
C VAL A 13 10.72 -7.59 10.80
N GLN A 14 11.21 -8.83 10.66
CA GLN A 14 10.35 -9.98 10.40
C GLN A 14 9.29 -10.17 11.50
N GLN A 15 9.68 -10.07 12.76
CA GLN A 15 8.77 -10.14 13.91
C GLN A 15 7.72 -9.01 13.88
N TYR A 16 8.13 -7.80 13.55
CA TYR A 16 7.21 -6.68 13.38
C TYR A 16 6.19 -6.92 12.27
N LEU A 17 6.62 -7.45 11.13
CA LEU A 17 5.72 -7.75 10.01
C LEU A 17 4.68 -8.82 10.39
N VAL A 18 5.09 -9.87 11.09
CA VAL A 18 4.17 -10.87 11.65
C VAL A 18 3.19 -10.23 12.65
N TYR A 19 3.68 -9.34 13.52
CA TYR A 19 2.84 -8.65 14.50
C TYR A 19 1.76 -7.78 13.83
N ILE A 20 2.11 -6.99 12.82
CA ILE A 20 1.12 -6.13 12.15
C ILE A 20 0.11 -6.94 11.33
N GLU A 21 0.50 -8.10 10.81
CA GLU A 21 -0.40 -9.03 10.12
C GLU A 21 -1.33 -9.74 11.10
N ALA A 22 -0.77 -10.51 12.04
CA ALA A 22 -1.52 -11.41 12.89
C ALA A 22 -2.28 -10.70 14.02
N ILE A 23 -1.72 -9.60 14.56
CA ILE A 23 -2.30 -8.93 15.75
C ILE A 23 -3.04 -7.64 15.33
N LYS A 24 -2.49 -6.87 14.40
CA LYS A 24 -3.12 -5.62 13.95
C LYS A 24 -4.06 -5.78 12.76
N GLY A 25 -4.14 -6.98 12.16
CA GLY A 25 -5.06 -7.28 11.08
C GLY A 25 -4.75 -6.53 9.77
N HIS A 26 -3.49 -6.20 9.53
CA HIS A 26 -3.10 -5.58 8.26
C HIS A 26 -3.23 -6.58 7.12
N SER A 27 -3.72 -6.09 5.96
CA SER A 27 -3.78 -6.91 4.75
C SER A 27 -2.38 -7.28 4.27
N GLU A 28 -2.27 -8.41 3.57
CA GLU A 28 -1.03 -8.90 2.96
C GLU A 28 -0.32 -7.81 2.16
N LYS A 29 -1.05 -7.09 1.32
CA LYS A 29 -0.51 -5.97 0.53
C LYS A 29 0.13 -4.90 1.41
N SER A 30 -0.51 -4.54 2.53
CA SER A 30 0.04 -3.58 3.47
C SER A 30 1.32 -4.09 4.13
N VAL A 31 1.38 -5.37 4.50
CA VAL A 31 2.59 -5.99 5.08
C VAL A 31 3.75 -5.97 4.09
N LEU A 32 3.51 -6.28 2.81
CA LEU A 32 4.51 -6.21 1.74
C LEU A 32 5.03 -4.79 1.52
N GLU A 33 4.15 -3.78 1.57
CA GLU A 33 4.55 -2.38 1.48
C GLU A 33 5.44 -1.95 2.67
N TYR A 34 5.09 -2.37 3.90
CA TYR A 34 5.92 -2.11 5.08
C TYR A 34 7.28 -2.82 4.98
N ALA A 35 7.30 -4.06 4.52
CA ALA A 35 8.55 -4.80 4.30
C ALA A 35 9.45 -4.08 3.27
N SER A 36 8.88 -3.61 2.18
CA SER A 36 9.59 -2.85 1.14
C SER A 36 10.15 -1.52 1.67
N ASP A 37 9.36 -0.80 2.48
CA ASP A 37 9.80 0.46 3.06
C ASP A 37 10.94 0.27 4.06
N LEU A 38 10.83 -0.70 4.97
CA LEU A 38 11.88 -1.00 5.95
C LEU A 38 13.13 -1.58 5.28
N ARG A 39 12.98 -2.39 4.24
CA ARG A 39 14.11 -2.87 3.41
C ARG A 39 14.86 -1.69 2.81
N THR A 40 14.15 -0.75 2.20
CA THR A 40 14.76 0.43 1.59
C THR A 40 15.44 1.30 2.65
N PHE A 41 14.82 1.47 3.81
CA PHE A 41 15.40 2.22 4.92
C PHE A 41 16.71 1.58 5.41
N PHE A 42 16.69 0.31 5.77
CA PHE A 42 17.88 -0.34 6.30
C PHE A 42 19.00 -0.50 5.27
N ARG A 43 18.69 -0.69 3.98
CA ARG A 43 19.70 -0.66 2.91
C ARG A 43 20.43 0.69 2.83
N TYR A 44 19.70 1.78 3.00
CA TYR A 44 20.33 3.09 3.09
C TYR A 44 21.15 3.25 4.38
N ILE A 45 20.62 2.85 5.53
CA ILE A 45 21.30 3.01 6.83
C ILE A 45 22.62 2.20 6.88
N VAL A 46 22.66 0.98 6.36
CA VAL A 46 23.91 0.20 6.33
C VAL A 46 24.98 0.84 5.46
N LYS A 47 24.60 1.51 4.38
CA LYS A 47 25.50 2.32 3.55
C LYS A 47 25.98 3.55 4.33
N LEU A 48 25.06 4.28 4.96
CA LEU A 48 25.35 5.47 5.75
C LEU A 48 26.31 5.17 6.91
N LYS A 49 26.16 4.02 7.56
CA LYS A 49 27.03 3.56 8.67
C LYS A 49 28.32 2.88 8.18
N GLY A 50 28.58 2.83 6.87
CA GLY A 50 29.82 2.32 6.29
C GLY A 50 29.96 0.80 6.24
N LEU A 51 28.87 0.03 6.47
CA LEU A 51 28.88 -1.43 6.30
C LEU A 51 28.92 -1.85 4.84
N TYR A 52 28.38 -1.01 3.97
CA TYR A 52 28.41 -1.18 2.52
C TYR A 52 28.74 0.16 1.84
N SER A 53 29.40 0.12 0.68
CA SER A 53 29.60 1.32 -0.15
C SER A 53 28.25 1.81 -0.70
N PHE A 54 28.14 3.12 -0.95
CA PHE A 54 26.97 3.69 -1.63
C PHE A 54 26.82 3.16 -3.08
N ASP A 55 27.91 2.74 -3.72
CA ASP A 55 27.90 2.15 -5.05
C ASP A 55 27.44 0.68 -5.07
N THR A 56 27.29 0.05 -3.90
CA THR A 56 26.76 -1.31 -3.83
C THR A 56 25.32 -1.35 -4.29
N GLU A 57 25.01 -2.23 -5.25
CA GLU A 57 23.64 -2.47 -5.71
C GLU A 57 22.75 -2.94 -4.56
N ASP A 58 21.54 -2.41 -4.49
CA ASP A 58 20.60 -2.68 -3.38
C ASP A 58 20.29 -4.19 -3.22
N GLU A 59 20.27 -4.93 -4.32
CA GLU A 59 20.00 -6.38 -4.36
C GLU A 59 21.12 -7.22 -3.72
N LYS A 60 22.34 -6.70 -3.69
CA LYS A 60 23.52 -7.36 -3.11
C LYS A 60 23.67 -7.12 -1.60
N ILE A 61 22.82 -6.29 -1.02
CA ILE A 61 22.85 -5.95 0.41
C ILE A 61 22.04 -6.97 1.19
N ASP A 62 22.70 -7.78 2.00
CA ASP A 62 22.06 -8.65 2.97
C ASP A 62 21.82 -7.89 4.29
N LEU A 63 20.58 -7.84 4.68
CA LEU A 63 20.13 -7.19 5.92
C LEU A 63 19.92 -8.18 7.08
N SER A 64 20.01 -9.48 6.81
CA SER A 64 19.76 -10.51 7.83
C SER A 64 20.70 -10.43 9.05
N PRO A 65 21.96 -9.97 8.93
CA PRO A 65 22.87 -9.83 10.08
C PRO A 65 22.58 -8.64 10.99
N ILE A 66 21.67 -7.73 10.59
CA ILE A 66 21.35 -6.56 11.41
C ILE A 66 20.69 -7.00 12.70
N ASP A 67 21.35 -6.68 13.82
CA ASP A 67 20.92 -6.99 15.17
C ASP A 67 20.28 -5.78 15.89
N LEU A 68 19.92 -5.99 17.15
CA LEU A 68 19.36 -4.94 18.01
C LEU A 68 20.35 -3.79 18.23
N ASN A 69 21.64 -4.07 18.38
CA ASN A 69 22.65 -3.04 18.63
C ASN A 69 22.75 -2.08 17.43
N PHE A 70 22.74 -2.62 16.22
CA PHE A 70 22.71 -1.80 15.02
C PHE A 70 21.43 -0.93 14.97
N ILE A 71 20.27 -1.53 15.24
CA ILE A 71 18.98 -0.80 15.22
C ILE A 71 18.97 0.31 16.28
N GLN A 72 19.54 0.09 17.46
CA GLN A 72 19.69 1.09 18.51
C GLN A 72 20.64 2.23 18.11
N SER A 73 21.65 1.96 17.29
CA SER A 73 22.59 2.98 16.82
C SER A 73 22.01 3.98 15.84
N VAL A 74 20.81 3.67 15.29
CA VAL A 74 20.13 4.54 14.32
C VAL A 74 19.42 5.66 15.06
N ASN A 75 19.73 6.89 14.70
CA ASN A 75 19.18 8.07 15.34
C ASN A 75 18.29 8.91 14.41
N LEU A 76 17.74 10.00 14.90
CA LEU A 76 16.84 10.88 14.15
C LEU A 76 17.52 11.52 12.94
N GLU A 77 18.81 11.88 13.08
CA GLU A 77 19.60 12.49 11.98
C GLU A 77 19.76 11.50 10.81
N ASP A 78 20.05 10.23 11.10
CA ASP A 78 20.13 9.18 10.08
C ASP A 78 18.81 9.08 9.29
N ALA A 79 17.68 9.19 9.99
CA ALA A 79 16.36 9.17 9.36
C ALA A 79 16.10 10.42 8.48
N TYR A 80 16.55 11.60 8.90
CA TYR A 80 16.46 12.80 8.06
C TYR A 80 17.31 12.66 6.81
N GLN A 81 18.55 12.15 6.92
CA GLN A 81 19.39 11.89 5.75
C GLN A 81 18.75 10.89 4.79
N PHE A 82 18.10 9.84 5.31
CA PHE A 82 17.30 8.94 4.49
C PHE A 82 16.15 9.66 3.77
N MET A 83 15.47 10.61 4.43
CA MET A 83 14.39 11.36 3.79
C MET A 83 14.91 12.31 2.69
N ILE A 84 16.10 12.89 2.85
CA ILE A 84 16.79 13.66 1.82
C ILE A 84 17.14 12.76 0.63
N TYR A 85 17.69 11.58 0.88
CA TYR A 85 17.96 10.57 -0.15
C TYR A 85 16.69 10.17 -0.91
N CYS A 86 15.59 9.91 -0.20
CA CYS A 86 14.30 9.61 -0.81
C CYS A 86 13.79 10.72 -1.73
N LYS A 87 14.02 11.98 -1.37
CA LYS A 87 13.61 13.14 -2.18
C LYS A 87 14.50 13.34 -3.39
N ASN A 88 15.82 13.39 -3.18
CA ASN A 88 16.77 13.90 -4.16
C ASN A 88 17.28 12.81 -5.12
N VAL A 89 17.49 11.60 -4.61
CA VAL A 89 18.05 10.49 -5.39
C VAL A 89 16.93 9.58 -5.91
N ARG A 90 16.01 9.16 -5.04
CA ARG A 90 14.90 8.27 -5.44
C ARG A 90 13.71 9.02 -6.06
N GLN A 91 13.70 10.34 -6.02
CA GLN A 91 12.65 11.22 -6.56
C GLN A 91 11.23 10.83 -6.08
N ASN A 92 11.13 10.36 -4.84
CA ASN A 92 9.84 9.97 -4.28
C ASN A 92 8.98 11.21 -4.02
N ASN A 93 7.70 11.09 -4.37
CA ASN A 93 6.71 12.12 -4.06
C ASN A 93 6.44 12.23 -2.55
N GLU A 94 5.73 13.28 -2.15
CA GLU A 94 5.44 13.59 -0.75
C GLU A 94 4.64 12.48 -0.05
N THR A 95 3.69 11.88 -0.74
CA THR A 95 2.86 10.79 -0.21
C THR A 95 3.68 9.54 0.11
N THR A 96 4.58 9.14 -0.80
CA THR A 96 5.49 8.01 -0.58
C THR A 96 6.42 8.26 0.60
N ARG A 97 7.00 9.48 0.69
CA ARG A 97 7.87 9.85 1.80
C ARG A 97 7.11 9.87 3.13
N ALA A 98 5.90 10.42 3.16
CA ALA A 98 5.05 10.42 4.36
C ALA A 98 4.73 8.98 4.82
N ARG A 99 4.39 8.07 3.91
CA ARG A 99 4.15 6.65 4.22
C ARG A 99 5.40 5.99 4.82
N ARG A 100 6.59 6.25 4.27
CA ARG A 100 7.86 5.72 4.81
C ARG A 100 8.16 6.22 6.22
N VAL A 101 7.95 7.49 6.49
CA VAL A 101 8.07 8.05 7.84
C VAL A 101 7.14 7.34 8.82
N ILE A 102 5.88 7.16 8.43
CA ILE A 102 4.89 6.44 9.26
C ILE A 102 5.34 5.00 9.52
N CYS A 103 5.84 4.31 8.52
CA CYS A 103 6.35 2.94 8.64
C CYS A 103 7.52 2.87 9.62
N ILE A 104 8.55 3.72 9.47
CA ILE A 104 9.72 3.77 10.35
C ILE A 104 9.31 4.10 11.79
N ARG A 105 8.48 5.13 12.00
CA ARG A 105 8.00 5.49 13.34
C ARG A 105 7.27 4.34 14.03
N ARG A 106 6.41 3.63 13.31
CA ARG A 106 5.65 2.49 13.84
C ARG A 106 6.54 1.30 14.18
N PHE A 107 7.55 1.04 13.37
CA PHE A 107 8.53 0.00 13.67
C PHE A 107 9.29 0.31 14.96
N TYR A 108 9.83 1.51 15.12
CA TYR A 108 10.54 1.90 16.34
C TYR A 108 9.60 1.99 17.56
N ALA A 109 8.35 2.42 17.38
CA ALA A 109 7.35 2.36 18.45
C ALA A 109 7.05 0.91 18.87
N TYR A 110 7.00 -0.04 17.94
CA TYR A 110 6.86 -1.45 18.27
C TYR A 110 8.02 -1.96 19.12
N LEU A 111 9.26 -1.60 18.79
CA LEU A 111 10.42 -2.00 19.58
C LEU A 111 10.43 -1.38 20.98
N THR A 112 9.97 -0.14 21.12
CA THR A 112 9.93 0.60 22.38
C THR A 112 8.72 0.20 23.23
N ASP A 113 7.52 0.35 22.67
CA ASP A 113 6.27 0.33 23.44
C ASP A 113 5.71 -1.10 23.61
N ASN A 114 5.97 -2.00 22.64
CA ASN A 114 5.46 -3.37 22.70
C ASN A 114 6.50 -4.37 23.22
N LEU A 115 7.76 -4.23 22.81
CA LEU A 115 8.81 -5.19 23.19
C LEU A 115 9.69 -4.69 24.33
N GLY A 116 9.71 -3.40 24.65
CA GLY A 116 10.60 -2.84 25.68
C GLY A 116 12.10 -2.97 25.37
N LEU A 117 12.46 -3.18 24.08
CA LEU A 117 13.85 -3.36 23.66
C LEU A 117 14.64 -2.05 23.57
N LEU A 118 13.94 -0.93 23.50
CA LEU A 118 14.50 0.42 23.45
C LEU A 118 13.94 1.24 24.62
N GLU A 119 14.79 1.94 25.35
CA GLU A 119 14.35 2.85 26.42
C GLU A 119 13.57 4.05 25.88
N LYS A 120 13.98 4.57 24.72
CA LYS A 120 13.36 5.73 24.05
C LYS A 120 13.21 5.46 22.57
N ASN A 121 12.08 5.89 21.99
CA ASN A 121 11.87 5.82 20.56
C ASN A 121 12.63 6.96 19.85
N PRO A 122 13.73 6.67 19.12
CA PRO A 122 14.52 7.72 18.45
C PRO A 122 13.76 8.39 17.30
N MET A 123 12.71 7.73 16.78
CA MET A 123 11.91 8.21 15.64
C MET A 123 10.63 8.93 16.07
N LYS A 124 10.41 9.14 17.37
CA LYS A 124 9.19 9.78 17.89
C LYS A 124 8.94 11.15 17.25
N ASN A 125 10.00 11.93 17.07
CA ASN A 125 9.97 13.29 16.55
C ASN A 125 10.29 13.38 15.04
N LEU A 126 10.33 12.27 14.31
CA LEU A 126 10.54 12.28 12.87
C LEU A 126 9.30 12.86 12.19
N ASP A 127 9.43 14.05 11.60
CA ASP A 127 8.33 14.79 11.00
C ASP A 127 7.78 14.10 9.73
N ILE A 128 6.45 14.09 9.62
CA ILE A 128 5.79 13.59 8.42
C ILE A 128 5.73 14.73 7.39
N PRO A 129 6.27 14.51 6.16
CA PRO A 129 6.17 15.51 5.11
C PRO A 129 4.72 15.93 4.85
N LYS A 130 4.48 17.23 4.74
CA LYS A 130 3.16 17.76 4.36
C LYS A 130 2.82 17.31 2.95
N THR A 131 1.70 16.60 2.80
CA THR A 131 1.17 16.21 1.49
C THR A 131 0.20 17.28 0.99
N LYS A 132 0.37 17.71 -0.25
CA LYS A 132 -0.62 18.58 -0.89
C LYS A 132 -1.87 17.76 -1.15
N LYS A 133 -3.00 18.23 -0.64
CA LYS A 133 -4.31 17.69 -1.03
C LYS A 133 -4.66 18.28 -2.39
N SER A 134 -4.61 17.49 -3.44
CA SER A 134 -5.21 17.85 -4.72
C SER A 134 -6.71 17.58 -4.66
N LEU A 135 -7.47 18.42 -5.36
CA LEU A 135 -8.88 18.09 -5.60
C LEU A 135 -8.96 16.80 -6.43
N PRO A 136 -9.93 15.93 -6.14
CA PRO A 136 -10.14 14.75 -6.96
C PRO A 136 -10.44 15.15 -8.41
N ASN A 137 -9.83 14.48 -9.37
CA ASN A 137 -10.26 14.57 -10.75
C ASN A 137 -11.46 13.64 -10.93
N TYR A 138 -12.55 14.15 -11.46
CA TYR A 138 -13.75 13.40 -11.78
C TYR A 138 -14.16 13.69 -13.23
N LEU A 139 -14.85 12.75 -13.83
CA LEU A 139 -15.43 12.93 -15.16
C LEU A 139 -16.71 13.74 -15.06
N SER A 140 -16.91 14.71 -15.95
CA SER A 140 -18.22 15.32 -16.14
C SER A 140 -19.19 14.28 -16.74
N LEU A 141 -20.49 14.60 -16.74
CA LEU A 141 -21.49 13.71 -17.37
C LEU A 141 -21.18 13.49 -18.85
N GLU A 142 -20.84 14.56 -19.58
CA GLU A 142 -20.48 14.52 -20.99
C GLU A 142 -19.23 13.65 -21.25
N GLU A 143 -18.22 13.76 -20.40
CA GLU A 143 -17.00 12.94 -20.48
C GLU A 143 -17.29 11.47 -20.17
N ALA A 144 -18.16 11.18 -19.20
CA ALA A 144 -18.59 9.82 -18.89
C ALA A 144 -19.38 9.18 -20.03
N GLU A 145 -20.30 9.92 -20.67
CA GLU A 145 -21.05 9.48 -21.85
C GLU A 145 -20.12 9.25 -23.05
N LYS A 146 -19.17 10.15 -23.27
CA LYS A 146 -18.16 9.99 -24.32
C LYS A 146 -17.29 8.77 -24.08
N LEU A 147 -16.87 8.52 -22.83
CA LEU A 147 -16.10 7.32 -22.47
C LEU A 147 -16.89 6.05 -22.84
N LEU A 148 -18.17 5.97 -22.49
CA LEU A 148 -19.01 4.83 -22.83
C LEU A 148 -19.21 4.67 -24.34
N SER A 149 -19.29 5.76 -25.11
CA SER A 149 -19.52 5.74 -26.55
C SER A 149 -18.34 5.21 -27.36
N VAL A 150 -17.12 5.29 -26.85
CA VAL A 150 -15.90 4.84 -27.55
C VAL A 150 -15.51 3.41 -27.25
N ILE A 151 -16.24 2.72 -26.35
CA ILE A 151 -15.97 1.33 -26.04
C ILE A 151 -16.36 0.46 -27.23
N ASP A 152 -15.38 -0.25 -27.80
CA ASP A 152 -15.56 -1.10 -28.96
C ASP A 152 -14.65 -2.34 -28.89
N GLY A 153 -14.76 -3.25 -29.88
CA GLY A 153 -13.92 -4.43 -30.03
C GLY A 153 -14.47 -5.69 -29.37
N LYS A 154 -13.62 -6.72 -29.30
CA LYS A 154 -13.98 -8.09 -28.89
C LYS A 154 -14.61 -8.19 -27.49
N TYR A 155 -14.22 -7.32 -26.57
CA TYR A 155 -14.66 -7.34 -25.18
C TYR A 155 -15.60 -6.19 -24.82
N LYS A 156 -16.27 -5.61 -25.82
CA LYS A 156 -17.15 -4.43 -25.66
C LYS A 156 -18.17 -4.59 -24.54
N GLU A 157 -18.93 -5.68 -24.51
CA GLU A 157 -19.98 -5.88 -23.51
C GLU A 157 -19.42 -5.93 -22.09
N ARG A 158 -18.30 -6.63 -21.89
CA ARG A 158 -17.58 -6.68 -20.61
C ARG A 158 -17.13 -5.29 -20.18
N ASP A 159 -16.42 -4.60 -21.05
CA ASP A 159 -15.80 -3.32 -20.74
C ASP A 159 -16.88 -2.26 -20.48
N TYR A 160 -17.97 -2.30 -21.24
CA TYR A 160 -19.13 -1.43 -21.03
C TYR A 160 -19.79 -1.71 -19.67
N ALA A 161 -20.03 -2.97 -19.32
CA ALA A 161 -20.59 -3.35 -18.02
C ALA A 161 -19.70 -2.89 -16.86
N MET A 162 -18.37 -3.08 -16.97
CA MET A 162 -17.42 -2.65 -15.95
C MET A 162 -17.42 -1.14 -15.74
N ILE A 163 -17.36 -0.35 -16.82
CA ILE A 163 -17.35 1.12 -16.73
C ILE A 163 -18.69 1.63 -16.18
N THR A 164 -19.82 1.04 -16.63
CA THR A 164 -21.13 1.41 -16.11
C THR A 164 -21.26 1.14 -14.61
N LEU A 165 -20.74 0.02 -14.11
CA LEU A 165 -20.70 -0.27 -12.67
C LEU A 165 -19.84 0.75 -11.90
N PHE A 166 -18.70 1.18 -12.44
CA PHE A 166 -17.90 2.24 -11.81
C PHE A 166 -18.67 3.55 -11.73
N LEU A 167 -19.30 3.97 -12.83
CA LEU A 167 -20.00 5.26 -12.90
C LEU A 167 -21.25 5.28 -12.01
N ASN A 168 -22.05 4.21 -12.01
CA ASN A 168 -23.32 4.17 -11.30
C ASN A 168 -23.19 3.77 -9.84
N CYS A 169 -22.26 2.87 -9.51
CA CYS A 169 -22.14 2.29 -8.16
C CYS A 169 -20.97 2.85 -7.36
N GLY A 170 -20.07 3.64 -7.95
CA GLY A 170 -18.92 4.21 -7.26
C GLY A 170 -18.00 3.14 -6.65
N MET A 171 -17.82 2.03 -7.33
CA MET A 171 -17.05 0.89 -6.85
C MET A 171 -15.55 1.16 -6.91
N ARG A 172 -14.78 0.52 -6.02
CA ARG A 172 -13.33 0.47 -6.15
C ARG A 172 -12.94 -0.62 -7.16
N LEU A 173 -11.79 -0.46 -7.81
CA LEU A 173 -11.28 -1.47 -8.75
C LEU A 173 -11.22 -2.87 -8.12
N SER A 174 -10.73 -2.98 -6.88
CA SER A 174 -10.65 -4.26 -6.17
C SER A 174 -12.03 -4.87 -5.87
N GLU A 175 -13.04 -4.05 -5.64
CA GLU A 175 -14.41 -4.50 -5.42
C GLU A 175 -15.00 -5.04 -6.72
N LEU A 176 -14.82 -4.32 -7.83
CA LEU A 176 -15.29 -4.78 -9.14
C LEU A 176 -14.67 -6.12 -9.55
N VAL A 177 -13.35 -6.26 -9.41
CA VAL A 177 -12.62 -7.49 -9.80
C VAL A 177 -12.99 -8.70 -8.91
N SER A 178 -13.49 -8.46 -7.70
CA SER A 178 -13.90 -9.51 -6.77
C SER A 178 -15.36 -9.95 -6.91
N ILE A 179 -16.14 -9.35 -7.82
CA ILE A 179 -17.55 -9.74 -8.02
C ILE A 179 -17.60 -11.14 -8.61
N ASP A 180 -18.36 -12.01 -7.95
CA ASP A 180 -18.77 -13.29 -8.47
C ASP A 180 -20.19 -13.20 -9.06
N TYR A 181 -20.51 -14.11 -9.99
CA TYR A 181 -21.84 -14.19 -10.59
C TYR A 181 -22.96 -14.28 -9.55
N ASN A 182 -22.71 -15.01 -8.45
CA ASN A 182 -23.67 -15.20 -7.36
C ASN A 182 -23.92 -13.94 -6.51
N ASP A 183 -23.07 -12.93 -6.62
CA ASP A 183 -23.24 -11.66 -5.90
C ASP A 183 -24.30 -10.77 -6.54
N ILE A 184 -24.58 -11.00 -7.82
CA ILE A 184 -25.58 -10.26 -8.62
C ILE A 184 -26.96 -10.85 -8.34
N LYS A 185 -27.82 -10.09 -7.68
CA LYS A 185 -29.18 -10.56 -7.33
C LYS A 185 -30.20 -10.18 -8.40
N ALA A 186 -31.23 -11.01 -8.51
CA ALA A 186 -32.30 -10.81 -9.51
C ALA A 186 -33.06 -9.47 -9.35
N ASP A 187 -33.07 -8.94 -8.12
CA ASP A 187 -33.75 -7.68 -7.78
C ASP A 187 -32.94 -6.41 -8.16
N GLY A 188 -31.75 -6.56 -8.78
CA GLY A 188 -30.90 -5.43 -9.17
C GLY A 188 -30.00 -4.96 -8.03
N THR A 189 -29.74 -5.79 -7.05
CA THR A 189 -28.78 -5.52 -5.98
C THR A 189 -27.51 -6.34 -6.15
N LEU A 190 -26.41 -5.77 -5.62
CA LEU A 190 -25.10 -6.40 -5.58
C LEU A 190 -24.47 -6.19 -4.20
N VAL A 191 -24.07 -7.27 -3.56
CA VAL A 191 -23.35 -7.22 -2.28
C VAL A 191 -21.86 -7.10 -2.56
N ILE A 192 -21.24 -6.03 -2.06
CA ILE A 192 -19.82 -5.76 -2.26
C ILE A 192 -19.09 -5.81 -0.92
N THR A 193 -18.03 -6.59 -0.87
CA THR A 193 -17.14 -6.63 0.28
C THR A 193 -15.97 -5.65 0.08
N GLY A 194 -15.93 -4.60 0.89
CA GLY A 194 -14.92 -3.55 0.84
C GLY A 194 -13.75 -3.76 1.80
N LYS A 195 -12.91 -2.73 1.93
CA LYS A 195 -11.76 -2.74 2.84
C LYS A 195 -12.16 -3.04 4.28
N GLY A 196 -11.49 -4.02 4.90
CA GLY A 196 -11.76 -4.44 6.28
C GLY A 196 -12.96 -5.37 6.39
N ASN A 197 -13.29 -6.10 5.34
CA ASN A 197 -14.41 -7.06 5.27
C ASN A 197 -15.77 -6.43 5.56
N LYS A 198 -15.92 -5.12 5.22
CA LYS A 198 -17.19 -4.43 5.37
C LYS A 198 -18.02 -4.63 4.12
N GLU A 199 -19.20 -5.19 4.29
CA GLU A 199 -20.15 -5.38 3.21
C GLU A 199 -21.03 -4.14 3.04
N ARG A 200 -21.37 -3.84 1.80
CA ARG A 200 -22.40 -2.88 1.44
C ARG A 200 -23.21 -3.39 0.26
N VAL A 201 -24.48 -3.06 0.25
CA VAL A 201 -25.36 -3.32 -0.88
C VAL A 201 -25.29 -2.10 -1.80
N VAL A 202 -25.10 -2.34 -3.09
CA VAL A 202 -25.25 -1.33 -4.14
C VAL A 202 -26.42 -1.71 -5.03
N TYR A 203 -27.10 -0.67 -5.51
CA TYR A 203 -28.23 -0.80 -6.42
C TYR A 203 -27.77 -0.35 -7.80
N PHE A 204 -28.11 -1.09 -8.82
CA PHE A 204 -27.89 -0.67 -10.20
C PHE A 204 -29.20 -0.53 -10.95
N ASP A 205 -29.24 0.44 -11.84
CA ASP A 205 -30.42 0.74 -12.63
C ASP A 205 -30.71 -0.33 -13.70
N ALA A 206 -31.88 -0.24 -14.33
CA ALA A 206 -32.31 -1.17 -15.36
C ALA A 206 -31.34 -1.22 -16.56
N ARG A 207 -30.70 -0.09 -16.89
CA ARG A 207 -29.72 -0.01 -17.99
C ARG A 207 -28.45 -0.80 -17.65
N THR A 208 -27.91 -0.62 -16.45
CA THR A 208 -26.76 -1.40 -15.96
C THR A 208 -27.07 -2.89 -15.93
N LYS A 209 -28.29 -3.27 -15.53
CA LYS A 209 -28.74 -4.66 -15.54
C LYS A 209 -28.69 -5.27 -16.94
N ILE A 210 -29.15 -4.54 -17.96
CA ILE A 210 -29.12 -5.01 -19.35
C ILE A 210 -27.67 -5.25 -19.81
N HIS A 211 -26.75 -4.32 -19.53
CA HIS A 211 -25.35 -4.48 -19.93
C HIS A 211 -24.64 -5.62 -19.20
N LEU A 212 -24.96 -5.84 -17.92
CA LEU A 212 -24.48 -7.01 -17.20
C LEU A 212 -25.01 -8.32 -17.81
N GLN A 213 -26.29 -8.38 -18.15
CA GLN A 213 -26.90 -9.56 -18.76
C GLN A 213 -26.33 -9.85 -20.17
N ASN A 214 -25.97 -8.83 -20.93
CA ASN A 214 -25.33 -9.00 -22.24
C ASN A 214 -23.90 -9.54 -22.14
N TYR A 215 -23.23 -9.27 -21.03
CA TYR A 215 -21.87 -9.76 -20.78
C TYR A 215 -21.86 -11.18 -20.21
N LEU A 216 -22.80 -11.52 -19.33
CA LEU A 216 -22.88 -12.82 -18.63
C LEU A 216 -23.49 -13.90 -19.50
#